data_572da2b031c286733bb20a350d9b411a
#
_entry.id   572da2b031c286733bb20a350d9b411a
#
_cell.length_a   1.000
_cell.length_b   1.000
_cell.length_c   1.000
_cell.angle_alpha   90.00
_cell.angle_beta   90.00
_cell.angle_gamma   90.00
#
_symmetry.space_group_name_H-M   'P 1'
#
loop_
_entity.id
_entity.type
_entity.pdbx_description
1 polymer ?
#
loop_
_entity_poly.entity_id
_entity_poly.type
_entity_poly.pdbx_seq_one_letter_code
_entity_poly.pdbx_strand_id
1 'polypeptide(L)'
;MSSSDRARYRFRQLRRSLRPNVRAGDLNTARRVLGERLFPLFDSMQATDQLHCLDVYQRLVADGCTDSEMLQAALLHDAGKGRIAGARFGVRHRVAYVALERTPRLLDRLARYNRGLASLHAHSQKTIDLAREYGASPGVLQLLEAMDERNPRDERSRHLKAMDDLS
;
A
#
# COMPACT_ATOMS: atom_id res chain seq x y z
N MET A 1 -5.59 3.61 -24.49
CA MET A 1 -4.96 4.78 -23.84
C MET A 1 -3.88 5.34 -24.75
N SER A 2 -4.00 6.64 -25.11
CA SER A 2 -3.02 7.33 -25.97
C SER A 2 -1.67 7.49 -25.25
N SER A 3 -0.56 7.60 -26.02
CA SER A 3 0.77 7.90 -25.48
C SER A 3 0.79 9.21 -24.64
N SER A 4 -0.03 10.19 -25.04
CA SER A 4 -0.22 11.46 -24.31
C SER A 4 -0.92 11.29 -22.98
N ASP A 5 -1.85 10.33 -22.86
CA ASP A 5 -2.57 10.06 -21.61
C ASP A 5 -1.65 9.39 -20.58
N ARG A 6 -0.76 8.50 -21.04
CA ARG A 6 0.28 7.88 -20.22
C ARG A 6 1.32 8.91 -19.73
N ALA A 7 1.71 9.84 -20.59
CA ALA A 7 2.65 10.91 -20.19
C ALA A 7 2.02 11.87 -19.18
N ARG A 8 0.75 12.27 -19.37
CA ARG A 8 -0.01 13.12 -18.41
C ARG A 8 -0.22 12.42 -17.09
N TYR A 9 -0.50 11.12 -17.09
CA TYR A 9 -0.65 10.31 -15.88
C TYR A 9 0.67 10.26 -15.11
N ARG A 10 1.79 9.92 -15.77
CA ARG A 10 3.14 9.90 -15.15
C ARG A 10 3.57 11.26 -14.63
N PHE A 11 3.27 12.34 -15.35
CA PHE A 11 3.58 13.70 -14.89
C PHE A 11 2.75 14.11 -13.66
N ARG A 12 1.48 13.71 -13.62
CA ARG A 12 0.60 13.95 -12.47
C ARG A 12 1.06 13.16 -11.24
N GLN A 13 1.48 11.92 -11.44
CA GLN A 13 2.07 11.05 -10.41
C GLN A 13 3.39 11.61 -9.88
N LEU A 14 4.28 12.09 -10.76
CA LEU A 14 5.53 12.74 -10.37
C LEU A 14 5.28 14.02 -9.55
N ARG A 15 4.31 14.85 -9.95
CA ARG A 15 3.93 16.07 -9.23
C ARG A 15 3.33 15.78 -7.85
N ARG A 16 2.55 14.70 -7.70
CA ARG A 16 2.07 14.22 -6.39
C ARG A 16 3.23 13.74 -5.50
N SER A 17 4.26 13.13 -6.08
CA SER A 17 5.44 12.65 -5.34
C SER A 17 6.34 13.79 -4.83
N LEU A 18 6.32 14.97 -5.46
CA LEU A 18 7.18 16.10 -5.10
C LEU A 18 6.66 16.90 -3.90
N ARG A 19 5.34 16.93 -3.65
CA ARG A 19 4.69 17.53 -2.47
C ARG A 19 3.43 16.74 -2.11
N PRO A 20 3.58 15.53 -1.58
CA PRO A 20 2.43 14.72 -1.21
C PRO A 20 1.69 15.40 -0.06
N ASN A 21 0.43 15.76 -0.29
CA ASN A 21 -0.47 16.27 0.74
C ASN A 21 -1.80 15.53 0.64
N VAL A 22 -2.15 14.81 1.70
CA VAL A 22 -3.44 14.13 1.80
C VAL A 22 -4.48 15.14 2.25
N ARG A 23 -5.59 15.24 1.54
CA ARG A 23 -6.67 16.18 1.86
C ARG A 23 -7.40 15.74 3.13
N ALA A 24 -7.87 16.70 3.92
CA ALA A 24 -8.64 16.40 5.14
C ALA A 24 -9.89 15.52 4.86
N GLY A 25 -10.56 15.71 3.73
CA GLY A 25 -11.69 14.86 3.31
C GLY A 25 -11.29 13.40 3.09
N ASP A 26 -10.11 13.15 2.51
CA ASP A 26 -9.59 11.79 2.26
C ASP A 26 -9.22 11.11 3.59
N LEU A 27 -8.60 11.86 4.53
CA LEU A 27 -8.32 11.36 5.89
C LEU A 27 -9.60 11.01 6.64
N ASN A 28 -10.63 11.86 6.55
CA ASN A 28 -11.93 11.58 7.16
C ASN A 28 -12.60 10.34 6.56
N THR A 29 -12.44 10.11 5.26
CA THR A 29 -12.94 8.92 4.57
C THR A 29 -12.20 7.67 5.07
N ALA A 30 -10.86 7.72 5.12
CA ALA A 30 -10.05 6.60 5.63
C ALA A 30 -10.41 6.29 7.10
N ARG A 31 -10.56 7.31 7.96
CA ARG A 31 -10.98 7.14 9.36
C ARG A 31 -12.34 6.46 9.48
N ARG A 32 -13.31 6.84 8.66
CA ARG A 32 -14.66 6.26 8.67
C ARG A 32 -14.67 4.80 8.24
N VAL A 33 -13.86 4.43 7.24
CA VAL A 33 -13.77 3.06 6.73
C VAL A 33 -13.00 2.16 7.70
N LEU A 34 -11.91 2.65 8.26
CA LEU A 34 -11.00 1.89 9.13
C LEU A 34 -11.46 1.87 10.60
N GLY A 35 -12.27 2.85 11.01
CA GLY A 35 -12.61 3.06 12.41
C GLY A 35 -11.41 3.51 13.24
N GLU A 36 -11.65 3.84 14.52
CA GLU A 36 -10.64 4.40 15.41
C GLU A 36 -9.49 3.43 15.71
N ARG A 37 -9.71 2.12 15.60
CA ARG A 37 -8.70 1.10 15.90
C ARG A 37 -7.66 0.95 14.81
N LEU A 38 -8.07 0.88 13.55
CA LEU A 38 -7.17 0.63 12.41
C LEU A 38 -6.63 1.92 11.79
N PHE A 39 -7.36 3.05 11.93
CA PHE A 39 -6.96 4.33 11.36
C PHE A 39 -5.54 4.78 11.74
N PRO A 40 -5.04 4.59 12.99
CA PRO A 40 -3.67 4.95 13.33
C PRO A 40 -2.60 4.30 12.44
N LEU A 41 -2.84 3.09 11.93
CA LEU A 41 -1.92 2.43 11.00
C LEU A 41 -1.79 3.20 9.69
N PHE A 42 -2.93 3.59 9.12
CA PHE A 42 -2.99 4.43 7.91
C PHE A 42 -2.34 5.82 8.15
N ASP A 43 -2.69 6.48 9.26
CA ASP A 43 -2.17 7.81 9.60
C ASP A 43 -0.65 7.81 9.85
N SER A 44 -0.09 6.68 10.25
CA SER A 44 1.36 6.52 10.47
C SER A 44 2.18 6.46 9.18
N MET A 45 1.56 6.18 8.03
CA MET A 45 2.22 6.07 6.74
C MET A 45 2.73 7.43 6.24
N GLN A 46 3.70 7.40 5.32
CA GLN A 46 4.08 8.61 4.59
C GLN A 46 2.94 9.03 3.65
N ALA A 47 2.80 10.32 3.42
CA ALA A 47 1.74 10.86 2.56
C ALA A 47 1.70 10.25 1.14
N THR A 48 2.85 9.81 0.61
CA THR A 48 2.93 9.08 -0.67
C THR A 48 2.23 7.73 -0.62
N ASP A 49 2.40 6.99 0.49
CA ASP A 49 1.79 5.67 0.67
C ASP A 49 0.30 5.81 1.00
N GLN A 50 -0.06 6.82 1.80
CA GLN A 50 -1.47 7.16 2.04
C GLN A 50 -2.22 7.47 0.74
N LEU A 51 -1.61 8.28 -0.15
CA LEU A 51 -2.19 8.64 -1.45
C LEU A 51 -2.31 7.43 -2.37
N HIS A 52 -1.35 6.50 -2.34
CA HIS A 52 -1.41 5.26 -3.10
C HIS A 52 -2.56 4.36 -2.58
N CYS A 53 -2.64 4.11 -1.28
CA CYS A 53 -3.74 3.34 -0.68
C CYS A 53 -5.11 3.96 -0.95
N LEU A 54 -5.22 5.30 -0.92
CA LEU A 54 -6.44 6.02 -1.29
C LEU A 54 -6.79 5.86 -2.77
N ASP A 55 -5.81 5.82 -3.67
CA ASP A 55 -6.06 5.60 -5.10
C ASP A 55 -6.62 4.18 -5.34
N VAL A 56 -6.05 3.16 -4.70
CA VAL A 56 -6.59 1.78 -4.73
C VAL A 56 -8.02 1.73 -4.20
N TYR A 57 -8.26 2.34 -3.05
CA TYR A 57 -9.60 2.45 -2.45
C TYR A 57 -10.60 3.13 -3.39
N GLN A 58 -10.24 4.28 -3.97
CA GLN A 58 -11.11 5.03 -4.87
C GLN A 58 -11.43 4.25 -6.16
N ARG A 59 -10.49 3.46 -6.67
CA ARG A 59 -10.71 2.58 -7.83
C ARG A 59 -11.71 1.47 -7.51
N LEU A 60 -11.56 0.82 -6.36
CA LEU A 60 -12.52 -0.19 -5.90
C LEU A 60 -13.93 0.38 -5.78
N VAL A 61 -14.07 1.56 -5.16
CA VAL A 61 -15.38 2.24 -5.04
C VAL A 61 -15.95 2.61 -6.41
N ALA A 62 -15.12 3.12 -7.33
CA ALA A 62 -15.54 3.46 -8.68
C ALA A 62 -15.95 2.23 -9.50
N ASP A 63 -15.38 1.06 -9.21
CA ASP A 63 -15.75 -0.23 -9.81
C ASP A 63 -16.95 -0.90 -9.11
N GLY A 64 -17.59 -0.19 -8.16
CA GLY A 64 -18.81 -0.63 -7.48
C GLY A 64 -18.57 -1.55 -6.28
N CYS A 65 -17.33 -1.68 -5.78
CA CYS A 65 -17.04 -2.48 -4.60
C CYS A 65 -17.72 -1.89 -3.34
N THR A 66 -18.53 -2.70 -2.67
CA THR A 66 -19.16 -2.39 -1.38
C THR A 66 -18.65 -3.26 -0.22
N ASP A 67 -17.69 -4.14 -0.50
CA ASP A 67 -17.09 -5.03 0.48
C ASP A 67 -16.22 -4.25 1.46
N SER A 68 -16.68 -4.11 2.69
CA SER A 68 -16.00 -3.32 3.72
C SER A 68 -14.61 -3.85 4.07
N GLU A 69 -14.40 -5.17 4.04
CA GLU A 69 -13.09 -5.77 4.34
C GLU A 69 -12.10 -5.50 3.20
N MET A 70 -12.55 -5.57 1.95
CA MET A 70 -11.72 -5.24 0.79
C MET A 70 -11.32 -3.76 0.79
N LEU A 71 -12.26 -2.86 1.13
CA LEU A 71 -12.00 -1.43 1.24
C LEU A 71 -11.03 -1.10 2.40
N GLN A 72 -11.12 -1.83 3.53
CA GLN A 72 -10.16 -1.71 4.62
C GLN A 72 -8.77 -2.24 4.22
N ALA A 73 -8.70 -3.40 3.57
CA ALA A 73 -7.45 -3.96 3.09
C ALA A 73 -6.75 -3.03 2.09
N ALA A 74 -7.50 -2.39 1.18
CA ALA A 74 -6.98 -1.38 0.25
C ALA A 74 -6.32 -0.20 0.96
N LEU A 75 -6.88 0.27 2.07
CA LEU A 75 -6.31 1.37 2.85
C LEU A 75 -5.12 0.95 3.73
N LEU A 76 -4.94 -0.34 4.00
CA LEU A 76 -3.95 -0.84 4.95
C LEU A 76 -2.78 -1.59 4.32
N HIS A 77 -2.84 -2.01 3.05
CA HIS A 77 -1.86 -2.94 2.47
C HIS A 77 -0.40 -2.46 2.57
N ASP A 78 -0.20 -1.17 2.65
CA ASP A 78 1.11 -0.52 2.80
C ASP A 78 1.44 -0.05 4.23
N ALA A 79 0.63 -0.39 5.24
CA ALA A 79 0.81 0.06 6.63
C ALA A 79 2.16 -0.35 7.24
N GLY A 80 2.74 -1.45 6.80
CA GLY A 80 4.09 -1.90 7.17
C GLY A 80 5.21 -0.95 6.75
N LYS A 81 4.93 0.03 5.86
CA LYS A 81 5.85 1.12 5.50
C LYS A 81 5.73 2.33 6.43
N GLY A 82 4.78 2.32 7.37
CA GLY A 82 4.49 3.44 8.27
C GLY A 82 5.46 3.56 9.45
N ARG A 83 5.36 4.69 10.17
CA ARG A 83 6.18 4.97 11.36
C ARG A 83 5.92 3.99 12.51
N ILE A 84 4.67 3.55 12.69
CA ILE A 84 4.31 2.54 13.71
C ILE A 84 5.05 1.22 13.43
N ALA A 85 5.23 0.86 12.15
CA ALA A 85 6.03 -0.28 11.75
C ALA A 85 7.54 -0.12 12.02
N GLY A 86 8.00 1.06 12.47
CA GLY A 86 9.41 1.39 12.64
C GLY A 86 10.14 1.58 11.30
N ALA A 87 9.42 1.79 10.22
CA ALA A 87 10.00 1.97 8.90
C ALA A 87 10.77 3.29 8.81
N ARG A 88 12.06 3.21 8.43
CA ARG A 88 12.96 4.35 8.24
C ARG A 88 13.63 4.25 6.88
N PHE A 89 12.93 4.66 5.84
CA PHE A 89 13.50 4.69 4.49
C PHE A 89 13.10 5.97 3.73
N GLY A 90 13.98 6.44 2.86
CA GLY A 90 13.73 7.59 1.99
C GLY A 90 13.55 7.17 0.53
N VAL A 91 13.32 8.13 -0.35
CA VAL A 91 13.10 7.94 -1.80
C VAL A 91 14.18 7.06 -2.46
N ARG A 92 15.45 7.22 -2.07
CA ARG A 92 16.57 6.41 -2.59
C ARG A 92 16.39 4.90 -2.33
N HIS A 93 15.85 4.53 -1.17
CA HIS A 93 15.61 3.12 -0.84
C HIS A 93 14.47 2.54 -1.69
N ARG A 94 13.43 3.34 -1.96
CA ARG A 94 12.30 2.95 -2.84
C ARG A 94 12.78 2.75 -4.27
N VAL A 95 13.59 3.67 -4.81
CA VAL A 95 14.18 3.55 -6.16
C VAL A 95 15.07 2.31 -6.25
N ALA A 96 15.92 2.07 -5.25
CA ALA A 96 16.78 0.88 -5.19
C ALA A 96 15.94 -0.41 -5.10
N TYR A 97 14.87 -0.42 -4.30
CA TYR A 97 13.98 -1.57 -4.17
C TYR A 97 13.32 -1.92 -5.51
N VAL A 98 12.69 -0.95 -6.19
CA VAL A 98 12.04 -1.15 -7.49
C VAL A 98 13.05 -1.63 -8.55
N ALA A 99 14.28 -1.10 -8.54
CA ALA A 99 15.33 -1.54 -9.46
C ALA A 99 15.78 -3.00 -9.20
N LEU A 100 15.73 -3.45 -7.94
CA LEU A 100 16.21 -4.77 -7.50
C LEU A 100 15.09 -5.82 -7.39
N GLU A 101 13.83 -5.42 -7.45
CA GLU A 101 12.65 -6.29 -7.35
C GLU A 101 12.70 -7.45 -8.35
N ARG A 102 13.25 -7.22 -9.54
CA ARG A 102 13.44 -8.24 -10.58
C ARG A 102 14.60 -9.20 -10.32
N THR A 103 15.41 -8.93 -9.29
CA THR A 103 16.57 -9.75 -8.89
C THR A 103 16.50 -10.09 -7.40
N PRO A 104 15.59 -10.99 -6.98
CA PRO A 104 15.29 -11.27 -5.56
C PRO A 104 16.53 -11.66 -4.75
N ARG A 105 17.40 -12.51 -5.32
CA ARG A 105 18.65 -12.94 -4.64
C ARG A 105 19.59 -11.78 -4.31
N LEU A 106 19.65 -10.77 -5.19
CA LEU A 106 20.47 -9.58 -4.95
C LEU A 106 19.80 -8.66 -3.94
N LEU A 107 18.47 -8.52 -4.00
CA LEU A 107 17.69 -7.77 -3.03
C LEU A 107 17.86 -8.35 -1.62
N ASP A 108 17.71 -9.68 -1.44
CA ASP A 108 17.91 -10.38 -0.18
C ASP A 108 19.32 -10.15 0.39
N ARG A 109 20.34 -10.22 -0.47
CA ARG A 109 21.72 -9.97 -0.07
C ARG A 109 21.94 -8.53 0.40
N LEU A 110 21.41 -7.55 -0.32
CA LEU A 110 21.57 -6.14 0.02
C LEU A 110 20.70 -5.73 1.22
N ALA A 111 19.53 -6.33 1.39
CA ALA A 111 18.66 -6.10 2.55
C ALA A 111 19.34 -6.48 3.87
N ARG A 112 20.21 -7.49 3.89
CA ARG A 112 20.98 -7.87 5.09
C ARG A 112 21.90 -6.76 5.60
N TYR A 113 22.37 -5.89 4.72
CA TYR A 113 23.31 -4.80 5.05
C TYR A 113 22.64 -3.42 5.06
N ASN A 114 21.39 -3.30 4.59
CA ASN A 114 20.70 -2.03 4.48
C ASN A 114 19.31 -2.09 5.13
N ARG A 115 19.18 -1.46 6.30
CA ARG A 115 17.92 -1.43 7.08
C ARG A 115 16.72 -0.89 6.31
N GLY A 116 16.92 0.06 5.40
CA GLY A 116 15.85 0.62 4.57
C GLY A 116 15.33 -0.38 3.54
N LEU A 117 16.23 -1.15 2.88
CA LEU A 117 15.85 -2.22 1.96
C LEU A 117 15.21 -3.40 2.69
N ALA A 118 15.75 -3.77 3.86
CA ALA A 118 15.15 -4.80 4.71
C ALA A 118 13.72 -4.44 5.13
N SER A 119 13.50 -3.17 5.50
CA SER A 119 12.17 -2.67 5.89
C SER A 119 11.18 -2.71 4.73
N LEU A 120 11.61 -2.38 3.50
CA LEU A 120 10.79 -2.48 2.30
C LEU A 120 10.51 -3.94 1.90
N HIS A 121 11.46 -4.83 2.11
CA HIS A 121 11.31 -6.26 1.80
C HIS A 121 10.38 -6.99 2.77
N ALA A 122 10.31 -6.54 4.02
CA ALA A 122 9.49 -7.17 5.07
C ALA A 122 8.17 -6.41 5.34
N HIS A 123 7.82 -5.41 4.52
CA HIS A 123 6.68 -4.55 4.85
C HIS A 123 5.33 -5.27 4.82
N SER A 124 5.13 -6.23 3.92
CA SER A 124 3.87 -6.96 3.81
C SER A 124 3.59 -7.78 5.06
N GLN A 125 4.56 -8.59 5.51
CA GLN A 125 4.41 -9.34 6.76
C GLN A 125 4.15 -8.41 7.94
N LYS A 126 4.86 -7.28 8.00
CA LYS A 126 4.69 -6.28 9.04
C LYS A 126 3.30 -5.62 8.99
N THR A 127 2.74 -5.41 7.78
CA THR A 127 1.36 -4.95 7.61
C THR A 127 0.37 -5.91 8.26
N ILE A 128 0.51 -7.21 7.97
CA ILE A 128 -0.35 -8.26 8.49
C ILE A 128 -0.28 -8.34 10.02
N ASP A 129 0.94 -8.33 10.57
CA ASP A 129 1.16 -8.40 12.02
C ASP A 129 0.54 -7.20 12.74
N LEU A 130 0.74 -5.98 12.23
CA LEU A 130 0.13 -4.77 12.77
C LEU A 130 -1.39 -4.77 12.62
N ALA A 131 -1.92 -5.14 11.45
CA ALA A 131 -3.36 -5.23 11.25
C ALA A 131 -4.01 -6.19 12.26
N ARG A 132 -3.37 -7.34 12.54
CA ARG A 132 -3.82 -8.30 13.54
C ARG A 132 -3.77 -7.72 14.94
N GLU A 133 -2.67 -7.07 15.33
CA GLU A 133 -2.50 -6.41 16.64
C GLU A 133 -3.56 -5.34 16.87
N TYR A 134 -3.88 -4.56 15.84
CA TYR A 134 -4.89 -3.51 15.89
C TYR A 134 -6.32 -4.02 15.68
N GLY A 135 -6.52 -5.33 15.58
CA GLY A 135 -7.82 -6.00 15.58
C GLY A 135 -8.56 -5.94 14.26
N ALA A 136 -7.86 -6.05 13.15
CA ALA A 136 -8.47 -6.30 11.84
C ALA A 136 -9.23 -7.63 11.85
N SER A 137 -10.31 -7.69 11.06
CA SER A 137 -11.08 -8.93 10.90
C SER A 137 -10.27 -10.02 10.17
N PRO A 138 -10.62 -11.30 10.35
CA PRO A 138 -9.99 -12.39 9.62
C PRO A 138 -10.02 -12.20 8.10
N GLY A 139 -11.11 -11.64 7.55
CA GLY A 139 -11.22 -11.39 6.11
C GLY A 139 -10.27 -10.29 5.63
N VAL A 140 -10.04 -9.23 6.41
CA VAL A 140 -9.01 -8.22 6.09
C VAL A 140 -7.62 -8.85 6.12
N LEU A 141 -7.30 -9.68 7.13
CA LEU A 141 -6.01 -10.34 7.23
C LEU A 141 -5.77 -11.27 6.04
N GLN A 142 -6.76 -12.06 5.64
CA GLN A 142 -6.69 -12.95 4.47
C GLN A 142 -6.41 -12.16 3.18
N LEU A 143 -7.08 -11.03 2.99
CA LEU A 143 -6.87 -10.16 1.83
C LEU A 143 -5.45 -9.58 1.81
N LEU A 144 -4.93 -9.12 2.97
CA LEU A 144 -3.58 -8.60 3.09
C LEU A 144 -2.52 -9.69 2.82
N GLU A 145 -2.74 -10.93 3.30
CA GLU A 145 -1.87 -12.08 3.01
C GLU A 145 -1.83 -12.39 1.51
N ALA A 146 -3.00 -12.36 0.85
CA ALA A 146 -3.12 -12.65 -0.56
C ALA A 146 -2.48 -11.58 -1.47
N MET A 147 -2.26 -10.35 -0.99
CA MET A 147 -1.58 -9.28 -1.76
C MET A 147 -0.14 -9.67 -2.14
N ASP A 148 0.54 -10.48 -1.34
CA ASP A 148 1.89 -10.98 -1.62
C ASP A 148 1.90 -12.16 -2.61
N GLU A 149 0.75 -12.81 -2.84
CA GLU A 149 0.66 -13.91 -3.79
C GLU A 149 0.75 -13.40 -5.22
N ARG A 150 1.51 -14.11 -6.06
CA ARG A 150 1.62 -13.78 -7.49
C ARG A 150 0.28 -13.92 -8.23
N ASN A 151 -0.50 -14.95 -7.86
CA ASN A 151 -1.81 -15.26 -8.41
C ASN A 151 -2.75 -15.65 -7.27
N PRO A 152 -3.44 -14.71 -6.64
CA PRO A 152 -4.42 -15.01 -5.60
C PRO A 152 -5.51 -15.94 -6.12
N ARG A 153 -5.94 -16.90 -5.29
CA ARG A 153 -6.90 -17.94 -5.71
C ARG A 153 -8.34 -17.44 -5.75
N ASP A 154 -8.71 -16.57 -4.81
CA ASP A 154 -10.06 -16.05 -4.70
C ASP A 154 -10.26 -14.76 -5.52
N GLU A 155 -11.51 -14.50 -5.89
CA GLU A 155 -11.89 -13.37 -6.73
C GLU A 155 -11.66 -12.02 -6.05
N ARG A 156 -11.95 -11.92 -4.74
CA ARG A 156 -11.78 -10.69 -3.94
C ARG A 156 -10.31 -10.25 -3.95
N SER A 157 -9.40 -11.16 -3.66
CA SER A 157 -7.96 -10.90 -3.63
C SER A 157 -7.41 -10.56 -5.01
N ARG A 158 -7.90 -11.23 -6.07
CA ARG A 158 -7.53 -10.89 -7.46
C ARG A 158 -8.00 -9.49 -7.84
N HIS A 159 -9.21 -9.12 -7.44
CA HIS A 159 -9.77 -7.79 -7.71
C HIS A 159 -8.96 -6.71 -6.98
N LEU A 160 -8.70 -6.88 -5.68
CA LEU A 160 -7.88 -5.95 -4.89
C LEU A 160 -6.50 -5.76 -5.51
N LYS A 161 -5.82 -6.85 -5.84
CA LYS A 161 -4.49 -6.82 -6.47
C LYS A 161 -4.49 -6.15 -7.84
N ALA A 162 -5.52 -6.38 -8.66
CA ALA A 162 -5.65 -5.72 -9.96
C ALA A 162 -5.80 -4.20 -9.83
N MET A 163 -6.50 -3.71 -8.80
CA MET A 163 -6.63 -2.27 -8.52
C MET A 163 -5.33 -1.66 -8.02
N ASP A 164 -4.55 -2.40 -7.23
CA ASP A 164 -3.21 -1.99 -6.79
C ASP A 164 -2.24 -1.88 -7.98
N ASP A 165 -2.19 -2.88 -8.86
CA ASP A 165 -1.33 -2.90 -10.05
C ASP A 165 -1.63 -1.74 -11.03
N LEU A 166 -2.83 -1.16 -10.97
CA LEU A 166 -3.27 -0.01 -11.77
C LEU A 166 -2.99 1.36 -11.11
N SER A 167 -2.58 1.38 -9.84
CA SER A 167 -2.34 2.58 -9.02
C SER A 167 -0.86 2.98 -8.99
#